data_7b6e672d493878cb2de7851fe4808e56
#
_entry.id   7b6e672d493878cb2de7851fe4808e56
#
_cell.length_a   1.000
_cell.length_b   1.000
_cell.length_c   1.000
_cell.angle_alpha   90.00
_cell.angle_beta   90.00
_cell.angle_gamma   90.00
#
_symmetry.space_group_name_H-M   'P 1'
#
loop_
_entity.id
_entity.type
_entity.pdbx_description
1 polymer ?
#
loop_
_entity_poly.entity_id
_entity_poly.type
_entity_poly.pdbx_seq_one_letter_code
_entity_poly.pdbx_strand_id
1 'polypeptide(L)'
;LKTNYTFRYANAKSLKVTFSSKCKTEDNCDIVSIYDEDGTKIGSYSGTELASLTVEIPKNSFRIEFVTDWSKNFYGFSIDSIVATMNANPDAPEEKSSDSLRNDFLPQTSHDYSNYSDETFTFTDVNASSLDLQFDSACKTEKNVDIVSVYDENDALVGEYSGEDLSSHKLQI
;
A
#
# COMPACT_ATOMS: atom_id res chain seq x y z
N LEU A 1 6.51 19.80 -11.17
CA LEU A 1 6.60 18.39 -11.53
C LEU A 1 5.23 17.72 -11.38
N LYS A 2 4.93 16.73 -12.19
CA LYS A 2 3.69 15.95 -12.11
C LYS A 2 4.03 14.47 -12.15
N THR A 3 3.56 13.73 -11.14
CA THR A 3 3.76 12.27 -11.01
C THR A 3 2.40 11.59 -10.83
N ASN A 4 2.23 10.40 -11.40
CA ASN A 4 1.01 9.61 -11.29
C ASN A 4 1.32 8.24 -10.70
N TYR A 5 0.44 7.79 -9.79
CA TYR A 5 0.48 6.47 -9.17
C TYR A 5 -0.89 5.82 -9.40
N THR A 6 -0.92 4.60 -9.94
CA THR A 6 -2.18 3.88 -10.22
C THR A 6 -2.23 2.61 -9.40
N PHE A 7 -3.37 2.38 -8.74
CA PHE A 7 -3.65 1.23 -7.90
C PHE A 7 -4.91 0.52 -8.38
N ARG A 8 -4.90 -0.81 -8.42
CA ARG A 8 -6.04 -1.62 -8.85
C ARG A 8 -6.14 -2.90 -8.03
N TYR A 9 -7.33 -3.18 -7.52
CA TYR A 9 -7.69 -4.42 -6.82
C TYR A 9 -8.73 -5.18 -7.63
N ALA A 10 -8.33 -6.31 -8.23
CA ALA A 10 -9.25 -7.15 -9.00
C ALA A 10 -10.40 -7.63 -8.10
N ASN A 11 -11.62 -7.64 -8.64
CA ASN A 11 -12.85 -8.08 -7.96
C ASN A 11 -13.31 -7.23 -6.77
N ALA A 12 -12.61 -6.16 -6.40
CA ALA A 12 -13.10 -5.25 -5.38
C ALA A 12 -14.31 -4.45 -5.90
N LYS A 13 -15.27 -4.21 -5.03
CA LYS A 13 -16.40 -3.30 -5.25
C LYS A 13 -16.02 -1.86 -4.89
N SER A 14 -15.26 -1.72 -3.82
CA SER A 14 -14.81 -0.42 -3.33
C SER A 14 -13.52 -0.59 -2.52
N LEU A 15 -12.79 0.50 -2.33
CA LEU A 15 -11.56 0.55 -1.54
C LEU A 15 -11.67 1.64 -0.47
N LYS A 16 -11.06 1.40 0.69
CA LYS A 16 -10.80 2.42 1.71
C LYS A 16 -9.29 2.59 1.79
N VAL A 17 -8.83 3.79 1.49
CA VAL A 17 -7.39 4.14 1.46
C VAL A 17 -7.10 5.04 2.64
N THR A 18 -6.29 4.59 3.58
CA THR A 18 -5.88 5.36 4.75
C THR A 18 -4.48 5.89 4.55
N PHE A 19 -4.33 7.19 4.68
CA PHE A 19 -3.06 7.89 4.52
C PHE A 19 -2.36 8.08 5.87
N SER A 20 -1.04 8.08 5.83
CA SER A 20 -0.18 8.24 7.00
C SER A 20 -0.40 9.59 7.71
N SER A 21 -0.26 9.58 9.01
CA SER A 21 -0.25 10.80 9.83
C SER A 21 0.91 11.75 9.50
N LYS A 22 1.95 11.25 8.82
CA LYS A 22 3.11 12.03 8.37
C LYS A 22 2.86 12.82 7.09
N CYS A 23 1.76 12.58 6.37
CA CYS A 23 1.45 13.26 5.10
C CYS A 23 1.49 14.78 5.27
N LYS A 24 2.33 15.41 4.46
CA LYS A 24 2.48 16.87 4.45
C LYS A 24 3.04 17.32 3.12
N THR A 25 2.40 18.30 2.49
CA THR A 25 2.86 18.98 1.27
C THR A 25 2.94 20.49 1.51
N GLU A 26 3.41 21.26 0.54
CA GLU A 26 3.29 22.73 0.62
C GLU A 26 1.82 23.12 0.42
N ASP A 27 1.32 23.89 1.38
CA ASP A 27 -0.10 24.30 1.39
C ASP A 27 -0.46 25.13 0.14
N ASN A 28 -1.53 24.71 -0.56
CA ASN A 28 -2.03 25.33 -1.80
C ASN A 28 -1.04 25.37 -3.00
N CYS A 29 0.15 24.79 -2.86
CA CYS A 29 1.17 24.74 -3.92
C CYS A 29 1.38 23.33 -4.44
N ASP A 30 1.65 22.40 -3.52
CA ASP A 30 1.83 20.98 -3.85
C ASP A 30 0.52 20.23 -3.62
N ILE A 31 -0.07 19.70 -4.68
CA ILE A 31 -1.41 19.14 -4.67
C ILE A 31 -1.40 17.63 -4.92
N VAL A 32 -2.04 16.89 -4.03
CA VAL A 32 -2.35 15.46 -4.20
C VAL A 32 -3.82 15.32 -4.61
N SER A 33 -4.07 14.90 -5.83
CA SER A 33 -5.43 14.66 -6.35
C SER A 33 -5.68 13.18 -6.54
N ILE A 34 -6.84 12.71 -6.10
CA ILE A 34 -7.27 11.30 -6.19
C ILE A 34 -8.41 11.20 -7.19
N TYR A 35 -8.31 10.24 -8.11
CA TYR A 35 -9.30 9.97 -9.15
C TYR A 35 -9.70 8.49 -9.14
N ASP A 36 -10.94 8.18 -9.45
CA ASP A 36 -11.37 6.80 -9.71
C ASP A 36 -10.94 6.31 -11.10
N GLU A 37 -11.32 5.08 -11.46
CA GLU A 37 -10.98 4.47 -12.75
C GLU A 37 -11.60 5.19 -13.96
N ASP A 38 -12.73 5.87 -13.76
CA ASP A 38 -13.44 6.63 -14.80
C ASP A 38 -12.83 8.04 -14.96
N GLY A 39 -11.83 8.39 -14.16
CA GLY A 39 -11.20 9.70 -14.12
C GLY A 39 -11.99 10.74 -13.34
N THR A 40 -13.01 10.34 -12.59
CA THR A 40 -13.76 11.23 -11.70
C THR A 40 -12.89 11.59 -10.50
N LYS A 41 -12.77 12.89 -10.23
CA LYS A 41 -12.00 13.36 -9.08
C LYS A 41 -12.75 13.07 -7.78
N ILE A 42 -12.12 12.31 -6.89
CA ILE A 42 -12.63 12.01 -5.55
C ILE A 42 -12.26 13.12 -4.57
N GLY A 43 -11.02 13.64 -4.66
CA GLY A 43 -10.56 14.72 -3.81
C GLY A 43 -9.25 15.34 -4.29
N SER A 44 -8.93 16.50 -3.73
CA SER A 44 -7.64 17.20 -3.89
C SER A 44 -7.22 17.74 -2.54
N TYR A 45 -5.97 17.57 -2.18
CA TYR A 45 -5.44 17.79 -0.84
C TYR A 45 -4.09 18.49 -0.90
N SER A 46 -3.83 19.35 0.07
CA SER A 46 -2.55 20.03 0.26
C SER A 46 -2.24 20.22 1.75
N GLY A 47 -1.06 20.71 2.07
CA GLY A 47 -0.67 20.88 3.46
C GLY A 47 -0.71 19.57 4.24
N THR A 48 -1.52 19.52 5.30
CA THR A 48 -1.72 18.34 6.16
C THR A 48 -3.08 17.68 5.98
N GLU A 49 -3.85 18.02 4.95
CA GLU A 49 -5.22 17.55 4.77
C GLU A 49 -5.33 16.03 4.58
N LEU A 50 -4.27 15.38 4.06
CA LEU A 50 -4.19 13.92 3.95
C LEU A 50 -3.76 13.21 5.23
N ALA A 51 -3.21 13.93 6.21
CA ALA A 51 -2.68 13.31 7.43
C ALA A 51 -3.78 12.54 8.19
N SER A 52 -3.60 11.21 8.32
CA SER A 52 -4.56 10.27 8.92
C SER A 52 -5.93 10.22 8.24
N LEU A 53 -6.07 10.76 7.02
CA LEU A 53 -7.33 10.73 6.29
C LEU A 53 -7.59 9.34 5.71
N THR A 54 -8.83 8.87 5.82
CA THR A 54 -9.33 7.70 5.07
C THR A 54 -10.23 8.17 3.94
N VAL A 55 -9.87 7.82 2.70
CA VAL A 55 -10.62 8.14 1.48
C VAL A 55 -11.34 6.89 0.99
N GLU A 56 -12.65 7.00 0.74
CA GLU A 56 -13.43 5.92 0.13
C GLU A 56 -13.41 6.05 -1.39
N ILE A 57 -13.05 4.97 -2.06
CA ILE A 57 -13.02 4.83 -3.51
C ILE A 57 -14.17 3.89 -3.89
N PRO A 58 -15.23 4.35 -4.57
CA PRO A 58 -16.40 3.52 -4.90
C PRO A 58 -16.15 2.59 -6.11
N LYS A 59 -14.93 2.22 -6.36
CA LYS A 59 -14.43 1.44 -7.51
C LYS A 59 -13.29 0.53 -7.06
N ASN A 60 -12.86 -0.36 -7.94
CA ASN A 60 -11.77 -1.30 -7.70
C ASN A 60 -10.38 -0.74 -8.05
N SER A 61 -10.30 0.47 -8.57
CA SER A 61 -9.04 1.12 -8.87
C SER A 61 -9.09 2.64 -8.68
N PHE A 62 -7.95 3.24 -8.46
CA PHE A 62 -7.80 4.68 -8.35
C PHE A 62 -6.41 5.12 -8.83
N ARG A 63 -6.32 6.40 -9.13
CA ARG A 63 -5.06 7.06 -9.49
C ARG A 63 -4.83 8.25 -8.57
N ILE A 64 -3.62 8.36 -8.07
CA ILE A 64 -3.12 9.56 -7.38
C ILE A 64 -2.27 10.36 -8.37
N GLU A 65 -2.56 11.63 -8.46
CA GLU A 65 -1.77 12.61 -9.19
C GLU A 65 -1.15 13.58 -8.19
N PHE A 66 0.17 13.65 -8.17
CA PHE A 66 0.92 14.55 -7.32
C PHE A 66 1.58 15.62 -8.17
N VAL A 67 1.20 16.86 -7.95
CA VAL A 67 1.73 18.04 -8.66
C VAL A 67 2.48 18.89 -7.67
N THR A 68 3.77 19.18 -7.96
CA THR A 68 4.64 20.00 -7.12
C THR A 68 5.16 21.19 -7.92
N ASP A 69 5.46 22.28 -7.24
CA ASP A 69 6.19 23.43 -7.79
C ASP A 69 7.72 23.32 -7.57
N TRP A 70 8.44 24.45 -7.55
CA TRP A 70 9.90 24.51 -7.46
C TRP A 70 10.40 24.92 -6.07
N SER A 71 9.48 25.11 -5.10
CA SER A 71 9.85 25.81 -3.88
C SER A 71 10.16 24.86 -2.73
N LYS A 72 9.22 24.58 -1.83
CA LYS A 72 9.50 23.90 -0.58
C LYS A 72 9.18 22.41 -0.66
N ASN A 73 10.09 21.60 -0.16
CA ASN A 73 9.89 20.16 -0.02
C ASN A 73 9.44 19.79 1.39
N PHE A 74 8.42 18.94 1.50
CA PHE A 74 7.93 18.34 2.73
C PHE A 74 7.95 16.82 2.61
N TYR A 75 7.30 16.13 3.53
CA TYR A 75 7.25 14.67 3.54
C TYR A 75 6.60 14.07 2.27
N GLY A 76 5.67 14.79 1.64
CA GLY A 76 4.85 14.27 0.55
C GLY A 76 3.65 13.49 1.08
N PHE A 77 3.33 12.33 0.48
CA PHE A 77 2.29 11.45 0.97
C PHE A 77 2.78 10.01 1.05
N SER A 78 2.14 9.23 1.92
CA SER A 78 2.24 7.77 1.95
C SER A 78 0.89 7.16 2.32
N ILE A 79 0.66 5.93 1.90
CA ILE A 79 -0.52 5.15 2.21
C ILE A 79 -0.13 4.16 3.30
N ASP A 80 -0.86 4.17 4.43
CA ASP A 80 -0.65 3.21 5.52
C ASP A 80 -1.43 1.91 5.26
N SER A 81 -2.64 2.00 4.68
CA SER A 81 -3.42 0.79 4.38
C SER A 81 -4.41 1.00 3.23
N ILE A 82 -4.75 -0.09 2.54
CA ILE A 82 -5.85 -0.17 1.58
C ILE A 82 -6.70 -1.39 1.93
N VAL A 83 -7.98 -1.15 2.28
CA VAL A 83 -8.95 -2.20 2.58
C VAL A 83 -9.92 -2.32 1.42
N ALA A 84 -10.04 -3.50 0.82
CA ALA A 84 -10.95 -3.77 -0.29
C ALA A 84 -12.25 -4.41 0.20
N THR A 85 -13.40 -3.89 -0.24
CA THR A 85 -14.68 -4.58 -0.12
C THR A 85 -14.91 -5.36 -1.41
N MET A 86 -15.05 -6.69 -1.32
CA MET A 86 -15.19 -7.55 -2.48
C MET A 86 -16.61 -7.58 -3.01
N ASN A 87 -16.79 -7.85 -4.31
CA ASN A 87 -18.10 -8.14 -4.87
C ASN A 87 -18.59 -9.49 -4.31
N ALA A 88 -19.83 -9.54 -3.82
CA ALA A 88 -20.46 -10.82 -3.49
C ALA A 88 -20.57 -11.65 -4.77
N ASN A 89 -19.95 -12.82 -4.78
CA ASN A 89 -20.19 -13.81 -5.84
C ASN A 89 -21.42 -14.65 -5.45
N PRO A 90 -22.58 -14.49 -6.12
CA PRO A 90 -23.80 -15.19 -5.74
C PRO A 90 -23.76 -16.69 -6.04
N ASP A 91 -22.79 -17.19 -6.81
CA ASP A 91 -22.69 -18.57 -7.29
C ASP A 91 -21.42 -19.32 -6.80
N ALA A 92 -20.67 -18.77 -5.86
CA ALA A 92 -19.55 -19.50 -5.29
C ALA A 92 -20.04 -20.44 -4.19
N PRO A 93 -19.78 -21.77 -4.26
CA PRO A 93 -19.77 -22.59 -3.07
C PRO A 93 -18.78 -21.97 -2.08
N GLU A 94 -19.04 -22.12 -0.77
CA GLU A 94 -18.15 -21.62 0.30
C GLU A 94 -16.75 -22.28 0.19
N GLU A 95 -16.03 -21.95 -0.86
CA GLU A 95 -14.60 -22.18 -0.92
C GLU A 95 -13.94 -21.00 -0.23
N LYS A 96 -13.15 -21.31 0.79
CA LYS A 96 -12.18 -20.37 1.38
C LYS A 96 -11.42 -19.73 0.24
N SER A 97 -11.79 -18.50 -0.15
CA SER A 97 -11.13 -17.82 -1.24
C SER A 97 -9.72 -17.43 -0.78
N SER A 98 -8.77 -18.27 -1.12
CA SER A 98 -7.39 -17.84 -1.22
C SER A 98 -7.30 -16.91 -2.44
N ASP A 99 -7.87 -15.71 -2.33
CA ASP A 99 -7.67 -14.69 -3.34
C ASP A 99 -6.24 -14.15 -3.14
N SER A 100 -5.31 -14.83 -3.80
CA SER A 100 -3.94 -14.34 -3.87
C SER A 100 -3.99 -12.96 -4.51
N LEU A 101 -3.66 -11.95 -3.74
CA LEU A 101 -3.39 -10.61 -4.26
C LEU A 101 -2.46 -10.77 -5.46
N ARG A 102 -2.88 -10.29 -6.63
CA ARG A 102 -2.08 -10.44 -7.86
C ARG A 102 -0.79 -9.64 -7.68
N ASN A 103 0.33 -10.19 -8.16
CA ASN A 103 1.69 -9.66 -8.03
C ASN A 103 1.86 -8.17 -8.39
N ASP A 104 0.95 -7.59 -9.17
CA ASP A 104 1.03 -6.19 -9.61
C ASP A 104 0.78 -5.16 -8.49
N PHE A 105 0.39 -5.61 -7.28
CA PHE A 105 -0.01 -4.76 -6.15
C PHE A 105 0.60 -5.20 -4.82
N LEU A 106 1.44 -6.20 -4.83
CA LEU A 106 2.18 -6.57 -3.63
C LEU A 106 3.24 -5.50 -3.36
N PRO A 107 3.40 -5.06 -2.10
CA PRO A 107 4.39 -4.06 -1.78
C PRO A 107 5.77 -4.57 -2.08
N GLN A 108 6.53 -3.71 -2.65
CA GLN A 108 7.93 -3.93 -2.92
C GLN A 108 8.68 -2.61 -2.81
N THR A 109 9.90 -2.68 -2.36
CA THR A 109 10.83 -1.56 -2.45
C THR A 109 11.19 -1.28 -3.90
N SER A 110 11.87 -0.16 -4.17
CA SER A 110 12.57 0.02 -5.45
C SER A 110 13.65 -1.07 -5.63
N HIS A 111 13.98 -1.39 -6.86
CA HIS A 111 15.07 -2.31 -7.22
C HIS A 111 16.13 -1.54 -8.05
N ASP A 112 17.33 -1.27 -7.53
CA ASP A 112 17.78 -1.57 -6.16
C ASP A 112 17.13 -0.61 -5.14
N TYR A 113 16.96 -1.06 -3.88
CA TYR A 113 16.47 -0.17 -2.82
C TYR A 113 17.54 0.86 -2.41
N SER A 114 17.08 1.98 -1.85
CA SER A 114 17.96 3.10 -1.49
C SER A 114 18.62 2.88 -0.13
N ASN A 115 19.85 3.39 0.03
CA ASN A 115 20.49 3.47 1.35
C ASN A 115 19.65 4.33 2.31
N TYR A 116 19.62 3.98 3.58
CA TYR A 116 18.87 4.66 4.64
C TYR A 116 17.34 4.65 4.41
N SER A 117 16.81 3.65 3.71
CA SER A 117 15.36 3.44 3.59
C SER A 117 14.78 2.98 4.92
N ASP A 118 13.63 3.58 5.27
CA ASP A 118 12.77 3.14 6.37
C ASP A 118 11.33 3.15 5.82
N GLU A 119 10.90 2.00 5.31
CA GLU A 119 9.63 1.83 4.61
C GLU A 119 8.74 0.85 5.37
N THR A 120 7.48 1.20 5.57
CA THR A 120 6.48 0.33 6.19
C THR A 120 5.36 0.04 5.21
N PHE A 121 5.02 -1.23 5.06
CA PHE A 121 3.91 -1.71 4.26
C PHE A 121 2.89 -2.41 5.13
N THR A 122 1.62 -2.00 5.07
CA THR A 122 0.55 -2.58 5.87
C THR A 122 -0.49 -3.24 4.99
N PHE A 123 -0.87 -4.47 5.35
CA PHE A 123 -1.93 -5.24 4.69
C PHE A 123 -3.04 -5.54 5.66
N THR A 124 -4.27 -5.42 5.19
CA THR A 124 -5.43 -5.82 5.96
C THR A 124 -6.46 -6.47 5.05
N ASP A 125 -6.86 -7.71 5.38
CA ASP A 125 -8.06 -8.32 4.84
C ASP A 125 -9.05 -8.54 5.99
N VAL A 126 -10.11 -7.76 6.02
CA VAL A 126 -11.11 -7.78 7.11
C VAL A 126 -11.93 -9.06 7.16
N ASN A 127 -11.87 -9.89 6.12
CA ASN A 127 -12.59 -11.17 6.03
C ASN A 127 -11.68 -12.37 6.26
N ALA A 128 -10.37 -12.17 6.32
CA ALA A 128 -9.41 -13.23 6.56
C ALA A 128 -9.28 -13.53 8.06
N SER A 129 -9.18 -14.80 8.40
CA SER A 129 -8.80 -15.25 9.74
C SER A 129 -7.31 -15.50 9.88
N SER A 130 -6.59 -15.52 8.77
CA SER A 130 -5.13 -15.62 8.68
C SER A 130 -4.68 -15.15 7.30
N LEU A 131 -3.42 -14.74 7.19
CA LEU A 131 -2.78 -14.36 5.93
C LEU A 131 -1.61 -15.30 5.65
N ASP A 132 -1.58 -15.85 4.44
CA ASP A 132 -0.42 -16.58 3.93
C ASP A 132 0.42 -15.64 3.05
N LEU A 133 1.60 -15.27 3.51
CA LEU A 133 2.55 -14.45 2.78
C LEU A 133 3.58 -15.32 2.08
N GLN A 134 3.78 -15.10 0.79
CA GLN A 134 4.87 -15.71 0.05
C GLN A 134 5.74 -14.63 -0.57
N PHE A 135 7.01 -14.63 -0.21
CA PHE A 135 7.99 -13.70 -0.76
C PHE A 135 8.57 -14.20 -2.08
N ASP A 136 8.89 -13.28 -2.98
CA ASP A 136 9.52 -13.60 -4.26
C ASP A 136 10.92 -14.23 -4.06
N SER A 137 11.33 -15.04 -5.00
CA SER A 137 12.65 -15.69 -4.98
C SER A 137 13.81 -14.70 -5.15
N ALA A 138 13.55 -13.52 -5.67
CA ALA A 138 14.53 -12.45 -5.83
C ALA A 138 14.66 -11.54 -4.59
N CYS A 139 13.84 -11.76 -3.52
CA CYS A 139 13.94 -10.99 -2.29
C CYS A 139 15.34 -11.13 -1.68
N LYS A 140 16.01 -9.98 -1.52
CA LYS A 140 17.38 -9.93 -0.98
C LYS A 140 17.65 -8.57 -0.35
N THR A 141 18.32 -8.58 0.81
CA THR A 141 18.85 -7.39 1.48
C THR A 141 20.32 -7.55 1.81
N GLU A 142 20.97 -6.53 2.32
CA GLU A 142 22.33 -6.65 2.86
C GLU A 142 22.30 -7.48 4.15
N LYS A 143 23.07 -8.59 4.15
CA LYS A 143 23.05 -9.58 5.24
C LYS A 143 23.45 -8.96 6.59
N ASN A 144 22.59 -9.10 7.60
CA ASN A 144 22.76 -8.59 8.96
C ASN A 144 22.88 -7.06 9.09
N VAL A 145 22.59 -6.31 8.03
CA VAL A 145 22.61 -4.83 8.02
C VAL A 145 21.22 -4.30 7.75
N ASP A 146 20.61 -4.71 6.64
CA ASP A 146 19.28 -4.27 6.27
C ASP A 146 18.27 -5.35 6.65
N ILE A 147 17.37 -5.01 7.55
CA ILE A 147 16.43 -5.96 8.18
C ILE A 147 15.01 -5.71 7.67
N VAL A 148 14.32 -6.79 7.30
CA VAL A 148 12.87 -6.80 7.07
C VAL A 148 12.21 -7.44 8.28
N SER A 149 11.43 -6.66 9.03
CA SER A 149 10.66 -7.13 10.18
C SER A 149 9.20 -7.30 9.80
N VAL A 150 8.60 -8.42 10.17
CA VAL A 150 7.19 -8.73 9.94
C VAL A 150 6.47 -8.76 11.27
N TYR A 151 5.35 -8.05 11.36
CA TYR A 151 4.52 -7.94 12.56
C TYR A 151 3.10 -8.41 12.27
N ASP A 152 2.40 -8.92 13.29
CA ASP A 152 0.99 -9.23 13.22
C ASP A 152 0.10 -7.99 13.50
N GLU A 153 -1.23 -8.19 13.53
CA GLU A 153 -2.22 -7.15 13.78
C GLU A 153 -2.14 -6.50 15.17
N ASN A 154 -1.43 -7.13 16.12
CA ASN A 154 -1.24 -6.67 17.48
C ASN A 154 0.15 -6.03 17.69
N ASP A 155 0.87 -5.73 16.61
CA ASP A 155 2.28 -5.27 16.63
C ASP A 155 3.25 -6.28 17.26
N ALA A 156 2.87 -7.57 17.33
CA ALA A 156 3.79 -8.61 17.79
C ALA A 156 4.72 -9.04 16.65
N LEU A 157 6.02 -9.08 16.93
CA LEU A 157 7.03 -9.48 15.96
C LEU A 157 6.85 -10.96 15.56
N VAL A 158 6.57 -11.21 14.29
CA VAL A 158 6.48 -12.55 13.69
C VAL A 158 7.88 -13.05 13.28
N GLY A 159 8.71 -12.18 12.73
CA GLY A 159 10.09 -12.51 12.37
C GLY A 159 10.88 -11.35 11.80
N GLU A 160 12.21 -11.53 11.80
CA GLU A 160 13.18 -10.60 11.22
C GLU A 160 14.07 -11.36 10.23
N TYR A 161 14.32 -10.77 9.09
CA TYR A 161 14.96 -11.39 7.95
C TYR A 161 15.99 -10.47 7.32
N SER A 162 17.11 -11.05 6.83
CA SER A 162 18.16 -10.30 6.12
C SER A 162 18.88 -11.17 5.10
N GLY A 163 19.59 -10.56 4.17
CA GLY A 163 20.26 -11.29 3.10
C GLY A 163 19.23 -11.97 2.21
N GLU A 164 19.30 -13.29 2.09
CA GLU A 164 18.41 -14.12 1.26
C GLU A 164 17.36 -14.87 2.11
N ASP A 165 17.20 -14.54 3.39
CA ASP A 165 16.31 -15.26 4.30
C ASP A 165 14.84 -15.20 3.88
N LEU A 166 14.41 -14.14 3.15
CA LEU A 166 13.07 -14.02 2.59
C LEU A 166 12.91 -14.66 1.21
N SER A 167 13.99 -15.04 0.53
CA SER A 167 13.92 -15.64 -0.82
C SER A 167 13.01 -16.88 -0.82
N SER A 168 11.88 -16.81 -1.52
CA SER A 168 10.86 -17.87 -1.56
C SER A 168 10.27 -18.25 -0.18
N HIS A 169 10.47 -17.44 0.85
CA HIS A 169 10.00 -17.72 2.21
C HIS A 169 8.47 -17.61 2.28
N LYS A 170 7.87 -18.44 3.13
CA LYS A 170 6.43 -18.43 3.39
C LYS A 170 6.17 -18.22 4.88
N LEU A 171 5.25 -17.32 5.17
CA LEU A 171 4.79 -17.02 6.52
C LEU A 171 3.28 -17.14 6.58
N GLN A 172 2.76 -17.61 7.70
CA GLN A 172 1.35 -17.54 8.05
C GLN A 172 1.20 -16.64 9.28
N ILE A 173 0.30 -15.66 9.16
CA ILE A 173 0.00 -14.67 10.19
C ILE A 173 -1.47 -14.77 10.57
#